data_9a8e85564664f7550773ce19f2fd8530
#
_entry.id   9a8e85564664f7550773ce19f2fd8530
#
_cell.length_a   1.000
_cell.length_b   1.000
_cell.length_c   1.000
_cell.angle_alpha   90.00
_cell.angle_beta   90.00
_cell.angle_gamma   90.00
#
_symmetry.space_group_name_H-M   'P 1'
#
loop_
_entity.id
_entity.type
_entity.pdbx_description
1 polymer ?
#
loop_
_entity_poly.entity_id
_entity_poly.type
_entity_poly.pdbx_seq_one_letter_code
_entity_poly.pdbx_strand_id
1 'polypeptide(L)'
;MRNSWFVFTFHDNIAATLITDNMAGHFLHSGRIGCVVVGADRIASNGDVANKVGTYSVAVLAKENGIPFYVAAPISTLDLTLASGDQIPIEERAAAEVTHVQGVHVAPDGVRVENPAFDVTPNRYVTAIITERGVACAPYSESLRKLVS
;
A
#
# COMPACT_ATOMS: atom_id res chain seq x y z
N MET A 1 16.66 -2.47 -0.69
CA MET A 1 16.40 -1.02 -0.83
C MET A 1 16.26 -0.42 0.57
N ARG A 2 17.04 0.59 0.91
CA ARG A 2 16.86 1.33 2.18
C ARG A 2 15.58 2.14 2.02
N ASN A 3 14.62 1.98 2.93
CA ASN A 3 13.39 2.78 2.94
C ASN A 3 13.75 4.26 3.08
N SER A 4 13.87 4.97 1.95
CA SER A 4 14.32 6.35 1.87
C SER A 4 13.44 7.31 2.68
N TRP A 5 12.15 7.03 2.80
CA TRP A 5 11.19 7.84 3.55
C TRP A 5 11.49 7.94 5.05
N PHE A 6 11.91 6.84 5.68
CA PHE A 6 12.25 6.87 7.10
C PHE A 6 13.46 7.75 7.40
N VAL A 7 14.43 7.81 6.48
CA VAL A 7 15.62 8.65 6.61
C VAL A 7 15.24 10.14 6.55
N PHE A 8 14.34 10.54 5.65
CA PHE A 8 13.90 11.94 5.53
C PHE A 8 13.18 12.42 6.79
N THR A 9 12.21 11.68 7.31
CA THR A 9 11.47 12.08 8.52
C THR A 9 12.39 12.25 9.73
N PHE A 10 13.42 11.43 9.87
CA PHE A 10 14.37 11.55 10.98
C PHE A 10 15.29 12.77 10.84
N HIS A 11 15.72 13.10 9.63
CA HIS A 11 16.54 14.29 9.36
C HIS A 11 15.78 15.60 9.55
N ASP A 12 14.48 15.62 9.29
CA ASP A 12 13.62 16.81 9.39
C ASP A 12 13.03 17.01 10.80
N ASN A 13 13.54 16.30 11.83
CA ASN A 13 13.06 16.33 13.20
C ASN A 13 11.55 16.01 13.35
N ILE A 14 10.99 15.25 12.45
CA ILE A 14 9.62 14.73 12.58
C ILE A 14 9.64 13.54 13.54
N ALA A 15 8.87 13.62 14.61
CA ALA A 15 8.74 12.53 15.56
C ALA A 15 8.20 11.27 14.85
N ALA A 16 9.01 10.23 14.74
CA ALA A 16 8.66 8.99 14.08
C ALA A 16 8.92 7.79 14.98
N THR A 17 8.03 6.80 14.92
CA THR A 17 8.17 5.51 15.59
C THR A 17 8.22 4.40 14.55
N LEU A 18 9.31 3.64 14.51
CA LEU A 18 9.43 2.46 13.65
C LEU A 18 8.77 1.27 14.31
N ILE A 19 7.93 0.58 13.56
CA ILE A 19 7.31 -0.70 13.96
C ILE A 19 7.53 -1.74 12.86
N THR A 20 7.34 -3.01 13.17
CA THR A 20 7.32 -4.09 12.16
C THR A 20 5.90 -4.27 11.60
N ASP A 21 5.78 -4.84 10.40
CA ASP A 21 4.51 -5.00 9.69
C ASP A 21 3.44 -5.72 10.51
N ASN A 22 3.83 -6.75 11.25
CA ASN A 22 2.92 -7.53 12.09
C ASN A 22 2.39 -6.77 13.32
N MET A 23 2.92 -5.58 13.64
CA MET A 23 2.44 -4.76 14.76
C MET A 23 1.29 -3.83 14.35
N ALA A 24 0.98 -3.69 13.06
CA ALA A 24 -0.04 -2.75 12.57
C ALA A 24 -1.39 -2.93 13.28
N GLY A 25 -1.87 -4.17 13.43
CA GLY A 25 -3.14 -4.46 14.10
C GLY A 25 -3.18 -3.99 15.57
N HIS A 26 -2.11 -4.19 16.31
CA HIS A 26 -2.00 -3.71 17.69
C HIS A 26 -2.13 -2.19 17.77
N PHE A 27 -1.39 -1.46 16.93
CA PHE A 27 -1.41 0.01 16.98
C PHE A 27 -2.73 0.60 16.49
N LEU A 28 -3.33 0.02 15.43
CA LEU A 28 -4.64 0.45 14.94
C LEU A 28 -5.73 0.24 16.00
N HIS A 29 -5.69 -0.89 16.72
CA HIS A 29 -6.64 -1.17 17.80
C HIS A 29 -6.43 -0.29 19.04
N SER A 30 -5.24 0.25 19.25
CA SER A 30 -4.89 1.04 20.44
C SER A 30 -5.58 2.41 20.53
N GLY A 31 -6.28 2.87 19.50
CA GLY A 31 -6.90 4.20 19.43
C GLY A 31 -5.90 5.37 19.28
N ARG A 32 -4.63 5.08 19.09
CA ARG A 32 -3.55 6.08 18.97
C ARG A 32 -3.34 6.57 17.54
N ILE A 33 -3.90 5.88 16.55
CA ILE A 33 -3.73 6.16 15.12
C ILE A 33 -4.96 6.90 14.60
N GLY A 34 -4.77 8.10 14.08
CA GLY A 34 -5.85 8.92 13.51
C GLY A 34 -6.14 8.62 12.04
N CYS A 35 -5.15 8.18 11.29
CA CYS A 35 -5.31 7.78 9.88
C CYS A 35 -4.17 6.88 9.42
N VAL A 36 -4.40 6.18 8.31
CA VAL A 36 -3.38 5.45 7.56
C VAL A 36 -3.15 6.17 6.24
N VAL A 37 -1.89 6.32 5.84
CA VAL A 37 -1.51 6.85 4.53
C VAL A 37 -0.51 5.89 3.89
N VAL A 38 -0.79 5.46 2.66
CA VAL A 38 0.08 4.59 1.86
C VAL A 38 0.32 5.19 0.47
N GLY A 39 1.31 4.68 -0.24
CA GLY A 39 1.49 4.96 -1.66
C GLY A 39 0.63 4.07 -2.55
N ALA A 40 0.90 4.11 -3.85
CA ALA A 40 0.41 3.16 -4.84
C ALA A 40 1.45 2.90 -5.91
N ASP A 41 1.52 1.66 -6.38
CA ASP A 41 2.25 1.29 -7.59
C ASP A 41 1.35 1.41 -8.83
N ARG A 42 0.06 1.07 -8.68
CA ARG A 42 -0.95 1.25 -9.72
C ARG A 42 -2.35 1.40 -9.13
N ILE A 43 -3.17 2.22 -9.78
CA ILE A 43 -4.57 2.47 -9.39
C ILE A 43 -5.46 2.24 -10.61
N ALA A 44 -6.40 1.31 -10.51
CA ALA A 44 -7.39 1.02 -11.56
C ALA A 44 -8.50 2.08 -11.59
N SER A 45 -9.27 2.12 -12.70
CA SER A 45 -10.31 3.13 -12.93
C SER A 45 -11.44 3.10 -11.89
N ASN A 46 -11.68 1.95 -11.26
CA ASN A 46 -12.67 1.82 -10.18
C ASN A 46 -12.13 2.25 -8.80
N GLY A 47 -10.85 2.63 -8.71
CA GLY A 47 -10.20 3.03 -7.46
C GLY A 47 -9.58 1.89 -6.65
N ASP A 48 -9.50 0.68 -7.18
CA ASP A 48 -8.72 -0.39 -6.58
C ASP A 48 -7.21 -0.07 -6.70
N VAL A 49 -6.46 -0.36 -5.66
CA VAL A 49 -5.06 0.07 -5.53
C VAL A 49 -4.14 -1.11 -5.36
N ALA A 50 -3.18 -1.26 -6.26
CA ALA A 50 -2.03 -2.14 -6.06
C ALA A 50 -0.91 -1.38 -5.36
N ASN A 51 -0.38 -1.93 -4.28
CA ASN A 51 0.75 -1.39 -3.55
C ASN A 51 1.55 -2.54 -2.92
N LYS A 52 2.66 -2.23 -2.27
CA LYS A 52 3.52 -3.22 -1.62
C LYS A 52 2.70 -4.22 -0.81
N VAL A 53 3.00 -5.51 -0.97
CA VAL A 53 2.32 -6.61 -0.26
C VAL A 53 2.24 -6.31 1.24
N GLY A 54 1.07 -6.55 1.85
CA GLY A 54 0.72 -6.17 3.22
C GLY A 54 -0.21 -4.94 3.30
N THR A 55 -0.30 -4.13 2.24
CA THR A 55 -1.16 -2.94 2.20
C THR A 55 -2.63 -3.30 2.38
N TYR A 56 -3.11 -4.37 1.73
CA TYR A 56 -4.48 -4.85 1.88
C TYR A 56 -4.79 -5.24 3.34
N SER A 57 -3.87 -5.94 4.00
CA SER A 57 -4.04 -6.31 5.41
C SER A 57 -4.21 -5.09 6.32
N VAL A 58 -3.39 -4.05 6.10
CA VAL A 58 -3.50 -2.78 6.86
C VAL A 58 -4.81 -2.06 6.56
N ALA A 59 -5.27 -2.04 5.31
CA ALA A 59 -6.54 -1.43 4.92
C ALA A 59 -7.75 -2.11 5.60
N VAL A 60 -7.75 -3.45 5.66
CA VAL A 60 -8.78 -4.22 6.37
C VAL A 60 -8.78 -3.89 7.86
N LEU A 61 -7.60 -3.89 8.49
CA LEU A 61 -7.46 -3.57 9.91
C LEU A 61 -7.85 -2.10 10.23
N ALA A 62 -7.52 -1.17 9.34
CA ALA A 62 -7.95 0.23 9.47
C ALA A 62 -9.48 0.33 9.44
N LYS A 63 -10.13 -0.35 8.50
CA LYS A 63 -11.60 -0.37 8.38
C LYS A 63 -12.26 -0.97 9.61
N GLU A 64 -11.75 -2.07 10.13
CA GLU A 64 -12.26 -2.75 11.33
C GLU A 64 -12.19 -1.83 12.58
N ASN A 65 -11.16 -0.99 12.65
CA ASN A 65 -10.96 -0.05 13.77
C ASN A 65 -11.55 1.37 13.49
N GLY A 66 -12.30 1.56 12.39
CA GLY A 66 -12.91 2.86 12.05
C GLY A 66 -11.91 3.95 11.68
N ILE A 67 -10.69 3.57 11.27
CA ILE A 67 -9.60 4.49 10.93
C ILE A 67 -9.63 4.78 9.42
N PRO A 68 -9.63 6.05 8.98
CA PRO A 68 -9.58 6.40 7.57
C PRO A 68 -8.27 5.94 6.93
N PHE A 69 -8.39 5.40 5.70
CA PHE A 69 -7.28 4.88 4.92
C PHE A 69 -7.14 5.69 3.63
N TYR A 70 -6.03 6.40 3.50
CA TYR A 70 -5.73 7.28 2.37
C TYR A 70 -4.62 6.69 1.50
N VAL A 71 -4.75 6.92 0.19
CA VAL A 71 -3.72 6.60 -0.80
C VAL A 71 -3.16 7.91 -1.35
N ALA A 72 -1.88 8.17 -1.17
CA ALA A 72 -1.19 9.34 -1.70
C ALA A 72 -0.21 8.90 -2.80
N ALA A 73 -0.51 9.23 -4.06
CA ALA A 73 0.26 8.76 -5.20
C ALA A 73 0.18 9.75 -6.37
N PRO A 74 1.23 9.85 -7.20
CA PRO A 74 1.19 10.73 -8.36
C PRO A 74 0.18 10.24 -9.41
N ILE A 75 -0.33 11.17 -10.22
CA ILE A 75 -1.29 10.87 -11.29
C ILE A 75 -0.78 9.81 -12.26
N SER A 76 0.54 9.69 -12.43
CA SER A 76 1.17 8.69 -13.29
C SER A 76 0.95 7.24 -12.83
N THR A 77 0.50 7.01 -11.61
CA THR A 77 0.13 5.67 -11.11
C THR A 77 -1.26 5.24 -11.54
N LEU A 78 -2.10 6.17 -12.00
CA LEU A 78 -3.43 5.87 -12.48
C LEU A 78 -3.37 5.19 -13.85
N ASP A 79 -4.04 4.04 -13.95
CA ASP A 79 -4.24 3.31 -15.20
C ASP A 79 -5.75 3.14 -15.46
N LEU A 80 -6.33 4.13 -16.11
CA LEU A 80 -7.77 4.14 -16.41
C LEU A 80 -8.19 3.12 -17.48
N THR A 81 -7.23 2.42 -18.11
CA THR A 81 -7.51 1.33 -19.05
C THR A 81 -7.89 0.04 -18.31
N LEU A 82 -7.48 -0.11 -17.06
CA LEU A 82 -7.83 -1.23 -16.20
C LEU A 82 -9.15 -0.93 -15.49
N ALA A 83 -10.16 -1.77 -15.71
CA ALA A 83 -11.48 -1.55 -15.11
C ALA A 83 -11.50 -1.81 -13.60
N SER A 84 -10.70 -2.77 -13.11
CA SER A 84 -10.62 -3.17 -11.71
C SER A 84 -9.22 -3.68 -11.33
N GLY A 85 -8.99 -3.82 -10.04
CA GLY A 85 -7.74 -4.34 -9.50
C GLY A 85 -7.39 -5.76 -9.94
N ASP A 86 -8.37 -6.58 -10.28
CA ASP A 86 -8.14 -7.94 -10.78
C ASP A 86 -7.38 -7.98 -12.11
N GLN A 87 -7.35 -6.87 -12.84
CA GLN A 87 -6.62 -6.72 -14.10
C GLN A 87 -5.19 -6.23 -13.91
N ILE A 88 -4.80 -5.85 -12.70
CA ILE A 88 -3.45 -5.38 -12.42
C ILE A 88 -2.51 -6.59 -12.38
N PRO A 89 -1.48 -6.65 -13.24
CA PRO A 89 -0.50 -7.74 -13.17
C PRO A 89 0.33 -7.62 -11.89
N ILE A 90 0.43 -8.70 -11.12
CA ILE A 90 1.23 -8.77 -9.91
C ILE A 90 2.58 -9.42 -10.25
N GLU A 91 3.66 -8.70 -9.98
CA GLU A 91 5.04 -9.18 -10.16
C GLU A 91 5.40 -10.20 -9.07
N GLU A 92 5.93 -11.35 -9.49
CA GLU A 92 6.60 -12.30 -8.59
C GLU A 92 8.08 -11.96 -8.49
N ARG A 93 8.58 -11.83 -7.27
CA ARG A 93 9.97 -11.49 -6.97
C ARG A 93 10.80 -12.72 -6.67
N ALA A 94 12.13 -12.56 -6.67
CA ALA A 94 13.04 -13.66 -6.43
C ALA A 94 12.81 -14.33 -5.07
N ALA A 95 12.73 -15.66 -5.06
CA ALA A 95 12.58 -16.46 -3.84
C ALA A 95 13.67 -16.16 -2.79
N ALA A 96 14.86 -15.78 -3.24
CA ALA A 96 15.98 -15.43 -2.36
C ALA A 96 15.67 -14.26 -1.42
N GLU A 97 14.74 -13.35 -1.78
CA GLU A 97 14.35 -12.24 -0.90
C GLU A 97 13.60 -12.71 0.36
N VAL A 98 12.98 -13.89 0.29
CA VAL A 98 12.26 -14.51 1.41
C VAL A 98 13.11 -15.55 2.15
N THR A 99 13.96 -16.27 1.39
CA THR A 99 14.73 -17.40 1.94
C THR A 99 16.08 -17.00 2.52
N HIS A 100 16.54 -15.77 2.27
CA HIS A 100 17.86 -15.30 2.74
C HIS A 100 17.75 -13.99 3.50
N VAL A 101 18.48 -13.88 4.59
CA VAL A 101 18.68 -12.64 5.35
C VAL A 101 20.16 -12.29 5.33
N GLN A 102 20.52 -11.14 4.75
CA GLN A 102 21.92 -10.69 4.59
C GLN A 102 22.82 -11.74 3.91
N GLY A 103 22.26 -12.47 2.94
CA GLY A 103 22.99 -13.53 2.22
C GLY A 103 23.03 -14.89 2.94
N VAL A 104 22.52 -14.99 4.15
CA VAL A 104 22.42 -16.25 4.89
C VAL A 104 21.07 -16.92 4.60
N HIS A 105 21.10 -18.19 4.17
CA HIS A 105 19.90 -18.99 3.96
C HIS A 105 19.25 -19.33 5.31
N VAL A 106 17.97 -18.97 5.48
CA VAL A 106 17.22 -19.12 6.73
C VAL A 106 15.96 -19.99 6.59
N ALA A 107 15.61 -20.37 5.36
CA ALA A 107 14.44 -21.21 5.09
C ALA A 107 14.86 -22.70 5.03
N PRO A 108 13.94 -23.66 5.26
CA PRO A 108 14.21 -25.07 5.03
C PRO A 108 14.53 -25.38 3.55
N ASP A 109 15.46 -26.29 3.30
CA ASP A 109 15.80 -26.72 1.95
C ASP A 109 14.58 -27.31 1.23
N GLY A 110 14.40 -26.92 -0.04
CA GLY A 110 13.32 -27.42 -0.89
C GLY A 110 11.92 -26.87 -0.57
N VAL A 111 11.79 -25.89 0.34
CA VAL A 111 10.51 -25.22 0.59
C VAL A 111 10.04 -24.44 -0.65
N ARG A 112 8.74 -24.52 -0.97
CA ARG A 112 8.15 -23.67 -2.01
C ARG A 112 8.04 -22.24 -1.50
N VAL A 113 8.34 -21.29 -2.37
CA VAL A 113 8.30 -19.86 -2.05
C VAL A 113 7.38 -19.15 -3.04
N GLU A 114 6.48 -18.35 -2.54
CA GLU A 114 5.73 -17.33 -3.27
C GLU A 114 6.14 -15.97 -2.70
N ASN A 115 6.42 -15.01 -3.57
CA ASN A 115 6.89 -13.68 -3.17
C ASN A 115 6.27 -12.60 -4.06
N PRO A 116 4.93 -12.41 -4.01
CA PRO A 116 4.28 -11.35 -4.75
C PRO A 116 4.78 -9.99 -4.26
N ALA A 117 5.13 -9.11 -5.20
CA ALA A 117 5.62 -7.78 -4.90
C ALA A 117 4.53 -6.87 -4.31
N PHE A 118 3.29 -7.05 -4.77
CA PHE A 118 2.14 -6.21 -4.49
C PHE A 118 0.94 -7.04 -4.06
N ASP A 119 0.03 -6.41 -3.31
CA ASP A 119 -1.34 -6.86 -3.15
C ASP A 119 -2.33 -5.80 -3.63
N VAL A 120 -3.57 -6.19 -3.88
CA VAL A 120 -4.62 -5.29 -4.33
C VAL A 120 -5.56 -4.98 -3.18
N THR A 121 -5.68 -3.69 -2.87
CA THR A 121 -6.66 -3.16 -1.92
C THR A 121 -7.91 -2.73 -2.67
N PRO A 122 -9.07 -3.37 -2.44
CA PRO A 122 -10.34 -2.95 -3.02
C PRO A 122 -10.73 -1.53 -2.59
N ASN A 123 -11.30 -0.78 -3.49
CA ASN A 123 -11.65 0.64 -3.30
C ASN A 123 -12.59 0.91 -2.11
N ARG A 124 -13.39 -0.08 -1.69
CA ARG A 124 -14.27 0.02 -0.51
C ARG A 124 -13.52 0.23 0.82
N TYR A 125 -12.23 -0.02 0.85
CA TYR A 125 -11.36 0.24 2.01
C TYR A 125 -10.67 1.61 1.93
N VAL A 126 -10.67 2.25 0.75
CA VAL A 126 -10.00 3.51 0.50
C VAL A 126 -10.95 4.67 0.81
N THR A 127 -10.54 5.55 1.71
CA THR A 127 -11.30 6.75 2.08
C THR A 127 -11.18 7.83 1.01
N ALA A 128 -9.96 8.08 0.53
CA ALA A 128 -9.69 8.98 -0.59
C ALA A 128 -8.34 8.67 -1.23
N ILE A 129 -8.20 9.06 -2.50
CA ILE A 129 -6.96 9.02 -3.27
C ILE A 129 -6.50 10.46 -3.47
N ILE A 130 -5.28 10.76 -3.03
CA ILE A 130 -4.68 12.09 -3.02
C ILE A 130 -3.58 12.12 -4.09
N THR A 131 -3.67 13.08 -5.00
CA THR A 131 -2.69 13.28 -6.07
C THR A 131 -2.23 14.74 -6.11
N GLU A 132 -1.22 15.05 -6.90
CA GLU A 132 -0.77 16.42 -7.16
C GLU A 132 -1.82 17.26 -7.92
N ARG A 133 -2.87 16.62 -8.47
CA ARG A 133 -3.98 17.31 -9.16
C ARG A 133 -5.24 17.44 -8.31
N GLY A 134 -5.24 16.91 -7.10
CA GLY A 134 -6.37 17.00 -6.18
C GLY A 134 -6.71 15.67 -5.51
N VAL A 135 -7.89 15.62 -4.91
CA VAL A 135 -8.38 14.49 -4.11
C VAL A 135 -9.58 13.86 -4.79
N ALA A 136 -9.51 12.54 -5.00
CA ALA A 136 -10.62 11.73 -5.47
C ALA A 136 -11.26 10.97 -4.30
N CYS A 137 -12.60 11.00 -4.25
CA CYS A 137 -13.43 10.20 -3.35
C CYS A 137 -14.40 9.33 -4.15
N ALA A 138 -14.97 8.33 -3.53
CA ALA A 138 -15.99 7.49 -4.18
C ALA A 138 -17.20 8.34 -4.67
N PRO A 139 -17.78 8.02 -5.82
CA PRO A 139 -17.42 6.93 -6.74
C PRO A 139 -16.16 7.24 -7.56
N TYR A 140 -15.15 6.38 -7.43
CA TYR A 140 -13.82 6.61 -8.00
C TYR A 140 -13.80 6.64 -9.52
N SER A 141 -14.66 5.86 -10.18
CA SER A 141 -14.76 5.84 -11.65
C SER A 141 -15.07 7.20 -12.27
N GLU A 142 -15.69 8.11 -11.49
CA GLU A 142 -15.99 9.47 -11.90
C GLU A 142 -14.92 10.46 -11.41
N SER A 143 -14.56 10.37 -10.13
CA SER A 143 -13.67 11.34 -9.49
C SER A 143 -12.24 11.25 -10.02
N LEU A 144 -11.73 10.04 -10.31
CA LEU A 144 -10.40 9.85 -10.91
C LEU A 144 -10.32 10.40 -12.33
N ARG A 145 -11.37 10.22 -13.14
CA ARG A 145 -11.39 10.78 -14.51
C ARG A 145 -11.28 12.30 -14.52
N LYS A 146 -11.90 12.99 -13.56
CA LYS A 146 -11.83 14.45 -13.44
C LYS A 146 -10.41 14.95 -13.11
N LEU A 147 -9.56 14.13 -12.52
CA LEU A 147 -8.18 14.50 -12.19
C LEU A 147 -7.24 14.39 -13.39
N VAL A 148 -7.60 13.61 -14.43
CA VAL A 148 -6.77 13.39 -15.61
C VAL A 148 -7.26 14.16 -16.85
N SER A 149 -8.45 14.75 -16.78
CA SER A 149 -8.98 15.68 -17.82
C SER A 149 -8.37 17.12 -17.65
#